data_f1fc079cda04fd33266e04bcbca0025d
#
_entry.id   f1fc079cda04fd33266e04bcbca0025d
#
_cell.length_a   1.000
_cell.length_b   1.000
_cell.length_c   1.000
_cell.angle_alpha   90.00
_cell.angle_beta   90.00
_cell.angle_gamma   90.00
#
_symmetry.space_group_name_H-M   'P 1'
#
loop_
_entity.id
_entity.type
_entity.pdbx_description
1 polymer ?
#
loop_
_entity_poly.entity_id
_entity_poly.type
_entity_poly.pdbx_seq_one_letter_code
_entity_poly.pdbx_strand_id
1 'polypeptide(L)'
;KSEIEEAKNLAFRFLSYRPRSVEEVRRKLKENNFSPLTITHTLARVEELGYLNDREYAHWFARSSLEHKQWGTERIEHALVIKGISREVITHTIAELKKNYDLTQIARRALDAKFHHHSLTDRSLKKRAINYLRRKGFCWDIVFSVIKPSEGFIE
;
A
#
# COMPACT_ATOMS: atom_id res chain seq x y z
N LYS A 1 16.54 31.98 11.56
CA LYS A 1 16.65 30.84 10.64
C LYS A 1 15.84 31.09 9.39
N SER A 2 16.33 30.61 8.27
CA SER A 2 15.57 30.72 7.04
C SER A 2 14.37 29.76 7.05
N GLU A 3 13.33 30.12 6.32
CA GLU A 3 12.16 29.27 6.16
C GLU A 3 12.55 27.90 5.58
N ILE A 4 13.50 27.90 4.62
CA ILE A 4 13.97 26.67 3.97
C ILE A 4 14.65 25.74 4.99
N GLU A 5 15.46 26.29 5.91
CA GLU A 5 16.06 25.48 6.96
C GLU A 5 15.06 24.85 7.90
N GLU A 6 14.04 25.64 8.29
CA GLU A 6 12.96 25.14 9.13
C GLU A 6 12.18 24.04 8.43
N ALA A 7 11.89 24.23 7.14
CA ALA A 7 11.19 23.21 6.33
C ALA A 7 12.01 21.95 6.21
N LYS A 8 13.33 22.05 5.96
CA LYS A 8 14.22 20.88 5.87
C LYS A 8 14.26 20.13 7.21
N ASN A 9 14.37 20.86 8.31
CA ASN A 9 14.41 20.24 9.62
C ASN A 9 13.10 19.47 9.91
N LEU A 10 11.97 20.04 9.55
CA LEU A 10 10.68 19.36 9.70
C LEU A 10 10.62 18.12 8.82
N ALA A 11 11.05 18.21 7.58
CA ALA A 11 11.06 17.09 6.63
C ALA A 11 11.93 15.94 7.17
N PHE A 12 13.15 16.23 7.62
CA PHE A 12 14.04 15.22 8.16
C PHE A 12 13.47 14.55 9.41
N ARG A 13 12.87 15.34 10.29
CA ARG A 13 12.22 14.79 11.49
C ARG A 13 11.08 13.87 11.12
N PHE A 14 10.25 14.29 10.16
CA PHE A 14 9.13 13.50 9.66
C PHE A 14 9.60 12.16 9.06
N LEU A 15 10.68 12.22 8.27
CA LEU A 15 11.28 11.03 7.64
C LEU A 15 11.96 10.10 8.64
N SER A 16 12.38 10.61 9.79
CA SER A 16 13.06 9.79 10.79
C SER A 16 12.16 8.74 11.43
N TYR A 17 10.84 8.91 11.36
CA TYR A 17 9.90 7.98 11.96
C TYR A 17 9.61 6.78 11.07
N ARG A 18 9.53 6.98 9.77
CA ARG A 18 9.34 5.91 8.78
C ARG A 18 9.56 6.46 7.36
N PRO A 19 9.68 5.57 6.35
CA PRO A 19 9.70 6.02 4.96
C PRO A 19 8.42 6.79 4.60
N ARG A 20 8.57 7.82 3.77
CA ARG A 20 7.47 8.67 3.32
C ARG A 20 7.55 8.85 1.81
N SER A 21 6.39 9.02 1.17
CA SER A 21 6.35 9.44 -0.23
C SER A 21 6.61 10.95 -0.32
N VAL A 22 6.98 11.40 -1.52
CA VAL A 22 7.16 12.83 -1.78
C VAL A 22 5.89 13.60 -1.43
N GLU A 23 4.73 13.08 -1.82
CA GLU A 23 3.44 13.72 -1.54
C GLU A 23 3.13 13.81 -0.05
N GLU A 24 3.49 12.79 0.73
CA GLU A 24 3.32 12.84 2.19
C GLU A 24 4.14 13.98 2.81
N VAL A 25 5.38 14.15 2.37
CA VAL A 25 6.23 15.23 2.88
C VAL A 25 5.69 16.60 2.42
N ARG A 26 5.25 16.68 1.17
CA ARG A 26 4.61 17.90 0.65
C ARG A 26 3.42 18.32 1.52
N ARG A 27 2.52 17.39 1.82
CA ARG A 27 1.34 17.65 2.66
C ARG A 27 1.74 18.11 4.05
N LYS A 28 2.75 17.47 4.63
CA LYS A 28 3.25 17.82 5.95
C LYS A 28 3.77 19.25 5.99
N LEU A 29 4.54 19.64 4.99
CA LEU A 29 5.05 21.00 4.89
C LEU A 29 3.92 22.00 4.68
N LYS A 30 2.95 21.66 3.83
CA LYS A 30 1.79 22.52 3.59
C LYS A 30 0.97 22.73 4.86
N GLU A 31 0.76 21.68 5.65
CA GLU A 31 0.04 21.75 6.91
C GLU A 31 0.73 22.69 7.93
N ASN A 32 2.04 22.85 7.81
CA ASN A 32 2.82 23.73 8.66
C ASN A 32 3.03 25.10 8.05
N ASN A 33 2.23 25.43 7.04
CA ASN A 33 2.13 26.78 6.45
C ASN A 33 3.39 27.27 5.73
N PHE A 34 4.24 26.39 5.26
CA PHE A 34 5.36 26.79 4.41
C PHE A 34 4.86 27.22 3.05
N SER A 35 5.53 28.21 2.44
CA SER A 35 5.14 28.70 1.13
C SER A 35 5.37 27.64 0.04
N PRO A 36 4.61 27.71 -1.08
CA PRO A 36 4.80 26.77 -2.18
C PRO A 36 6.23 26.72 -2.70
N LEU A 37 6.90 27.87 -2.77
CA LEU A 37 8.28 27.96 -3.23
C LEU A 37 9.24 27.24 -2.25
N THR A 38 9.06 27.45 -0.96
CA THR A 38 9.84 26.77 0.08
C THR A 38 9.62 25.26 0.01
N ILE A 39 8.39 24.81 -0.16
CA ILE A 39 8.06 23.39 -0.29
C ILE A 39 8.80 22.78 -1.49
N THR A 40 8.71 23.43 -2.66
CA THR A 40 9.37 22.95 -3.87
C THR A 40 10.89 22.81 -3.68
N HIS A 41 11.53 23.83 -3.11
CA HIS A 41 12.95 23.81 -2.83
C HIS A 41 13.33 22.72 -1.83
N THR A 42 12.55 22.59 -0.77
CA THR A 42 12.82 21.60 0.27
C THR A 42 12.71 20.17 -0.27
N LEU A 43 11.65 19.89 -1.03
CA LEU A 43 11.45 18.56 -1.62
C LEU A 43 12.59 18.21 -2.58
N ALA A 44 12.97 19.15 -3.46
CA ALA A 44 14.05 18.92 -4.40
C ALA A 44 15.36 18.61 -3.67
N ARG A 45 15.66 19.36 -2.60
CA ARG A 45 16.87 19.15 -1.83
C ARG A 45 16.90 17.82 -1.09
N VAL A 46 15.79 17.46 -0.48
CA VAL A 46 15.67 16.20 0.27
C VAL A 46 15.77 14.99 -0.68
N GLU A 47 15.17 15.08 -1.87
CA GLU A 47 15.31 14.07 -2.92
C GLU A 47 16.76 13.94 -3.40
N GLU A 48 17.40 15.08 -3.65
CA GLU A 48 18.79 15.14 -4.11
C GLU A 48 19.74 14.48 -3.10
N LEU A 49 19.46 14.66 -1.81
CA LEU A 49 20.23 14.04 -0.74
C LEU A 49 19.91 12.56 -0.53
N GLY A 50 18.95 12.02 -1.26
CA GLY A 50 18.64 10.60 -1.21
C GLY A 50 17.64 10.19 -0.12
N TYR A 51 17.04 11.15 0.57
CA TYR A 51 16.08 10.85 1.65
C TYR A 51 14.64 10.68 1.19
N LEU A 52 14.34 11.06 -0.06
CA LEU A 52 13.04 10.85 -0.69
C LEU A 52 13.22 10.11 -2.00
N ASN A 53 12.52 9.00 -2.16
CA ASN A 53 12.54 8.20 -3.38
C ASN A 53 11.25 7.40 -3.46
N ASP A 54 10.34 7.81 -4.32
CA ASP A 54 9.03 7.18 -4.44
C ASP A 54 9.08 5.72 -4.90
N ARG A 55 10.09 5.34 -5.70
CA ARG A 55 10.27 3.93 -6.10
C ARG A 55 10.58 3.05 -4.91
N GLU A 56 11.52 3.48 -4.08
CA GLU A 56 11.88 2.76 -2.85
C GLU A 56 10.72 2.75 -1.87
N TYR A 57 10.03 3.88 -1.72
CA TYR A 57 8.87 3.97 -0.85
C TYR A 57 7.79 2.98 -1.29
N ALA A 58 7.46 2.95 -2.59
CA ALA A 58 6.43 2.07 -3.12
C ALA A 58 6.77 0.60 -2.88
N HIS A 59 8.01 0.19 -3.11
CA HIS A 59 8.45 -1.18 -2.85
C HIS A 59 8.35 -1.54 -1.38
N TRP A 60 8.82 -0.66 -0.51
CA TRP A 60 8.74 -0.87 0.93
C TRP A 60 7.29 -0.99 1.38
N PHE A 61 6.45 -0.04 0.97
CA PHE A 61 5.04 0.00 1.35
C PHE A 61 4.30 -1.25 0.89
N ALA A 62 4.49 -1.62 -0.37
CA ALA A 62 3.83 -2.76 -0.98
C ALA A 62 4.22 -4.07 -0.29
N ARG A 63 5.49 -4.28 -0.08
CA ARG A 63 6.02 -5.49 0.55
C ARG A 63 5.57 -5.58 2.01
N SER A 64 5.67 -4.49 2.74
CA SER A 64 5.24 -4.42 4.13
C SER A 64 3.74 -4.70 4.27
N SER A 65 2.92 -4.11 3.41
CA SER A 65 1.47 -4.33 3.43
C SER A 65 1.10 -5.78 3.10
N LEU A 66 1.78 -6.35 2.13
CA LEU A 66 1.55 -7.74 1.73
C LEU A 66 1.95 -8.71 2.85
N GLU A 67 3.14 -8.55 3.41
CA GLU A 67 3.72 -9.48 4.39
C GLU A 67 3.08 -9.36 5.76
N HIS A 68 2.84 -8.14 6.23
CA HIS A 68 2.37 -7.90 7.61
C HIS A 68 0.87 -7.72 7.74
N LYS A 69 0.20 -7.26 6.69
CA LYS A 69 -1.24 -7.02 6.72
C LYS A 69 -2.02 -7.96 5.83
N GLN A 70 -1.34 -8.78 5.04
CA GLN A 70 -1.93 -9.63 4.01
C GLN A 70 -2.90 -8.88 3.11
N TRP A 71 -2.50 -7.69 2.65
CA TRP A 71 -3.26 -6.97 1.65
C TRP A 71 -3.02 -7.58 0.27
N GLY A 72 -4.06 -7.65 -0.54
CA GLY A 72 -3.93 -7.99 -1.94
C GLY A 72 -3.49 -6.79 -2.77
N THR A 73 -3.13 -7.05 -4.02
CA THR A 73 -2.55 -6.04 -4.90
C THR A 73 -3.49 -4.87 -5.21
N GLU A 74 -4.81 -5.11 -5.29
CA GLU A 74 -5.76 -4.04 -5.56
C GLU A 74 -5.78 -2.99 -4.45
N ARG A 75 -5.74 -3.43 -3.19
CA ARG A 75 -5.72 -2.51 -2.05
C ARG A 75 -4.39 -1.76 -1.95
N ILE A 76 -3.28 -2.46 -2.21
CA ILE A 76 -1.95 -1.85 -2.24
C ILE A 76 -1.89 -0.77 -3.32
N GLU A 77 -2.36 -1.10 -4.52
CA GLU A 77 -2.38 -0.18 -5.65
C GLU A 77 -3.18 1.09 -5.33
N HIS A 78 -4.37 0.92 -4.77
CA HIS A 78 -5.22 2.03 -4.38
C HIS A 78 -4.55 2.92 -3.33
N ALA A 79 -3.93 2.31 -2.33
CA ALA A 79 -3.22 3.05 -1.29
C ALA A 79 -2.04 3.84 -1.86
N LEU A 80 -1.31 3.27 -2.82
CA LEU A 80 -0.19 3.96 -3.45
C LEU A 80 -0.66 5.17 -4.28
N VAL A 81 -1.82 5.07 -4.92
CA VAL A 81 -2.43 6.22 -5.61
C VAL A 81 -2.68 7.36 -4.61
N ILE A 82 -3.25 7.04 -3.46
CA ILE A 82 -3.52 8.03 -2.41
C ILE A 82 -2.23 8.68 -1.89
N LYS A 83 -1.15 7.91 -1.86
CA LYS A 83 0.17 8.42 -1.43
C LYS A 83 0.87 9.24 -2.51
N GLY A 84 0.23 9.44 -3.66
CA GLY A 84 0.77 10.26 -4.72
C GLY A 84 1.82 9.58 -5.59
N ILE A 85 1.90 8.26 -5.56
CA ILE A 85 2.86 7.51 -6.38
C ILE A 85 2.39 7.51 -7.83
N SER A 86 3.31 7.69 -8.77
CA SER A 86 2.99 7.71 -10.20
C SER A 86 2.49 6.34 -10.68
N ARG A 87 1.65 6.36 -11.73
CA ARG A 87 1.12 5.12 -12.31
C ARG A 87 2.24 4.18 -12.78
N GLU A 88 3.29 4.74 -13.35
CA GLU A 88 4.45 3.96 -13.80
C GLU A 88 5.10 3.19 -12.66
N VAL A 89 5.34 3.87 -11.53
CA VAL A 89 5.96 3.26 -10.36
C VAL A 89 5.02 2.21 -9.76
N ILE A 90 3.72 2.50 -9.68
CA ILE A 90 2.74 1.54 -9.15
C ILE A 90 2.73 0.28 -10.01
N THR A 91 2.63 0.42 -11.33
CA THR A 91 2.60 -0.71 -12.24
C THR A 91 3.83 -1.60 -12.08
N HIS A 92 5.01 -0.99 -12.00
CA HIS A 92 6.26 -1.72 -11.79
C HIS A 92 6.26 -2.44 -10.43
N THR A 93 5.85 -1.76 -9.38
CA THR A 93 5.81 -2.31 -8.02
C THR A 93 4.89 -3.52 -7.95
N ILE A 94 3.68 -3.41 -8.51
CA ILE A 94 2.72 -4.51 -8.50
C ILE A 94 3.24 -5.70 -9.31
N ALA A 95 3.87 -5.45 -10.46
CA ALA A 95 4.47 -6.51 -11.27
C ALA A 95 5.56 -7.26 -10.49
N GLU A 96 6.38 -6.54 -9.74
CA GLU A 96 7.43 -7.15 -8.91
C GLU A 96 6.81 -8.01 -7.78
N LEU A 97 5.72 -7.56 -7.16
CA LEU A 97 5.03 -8.36 -6.15
C LEU A 97 4.52 -9.67 -6.75
N LYS A 98 3.88 -9.61 -7.90
CA LYS A 98 3.35 -10.80 -8.57
C LYS A 98 4.44 -11.78 -8.96
N LYS A 99 5.60 -11.28 -9.29
CA LYS A 99 6.75 -12.10 -9.67
C LYS A 99 7.40 -12.79 -8.45
N ASN A 100 7.47 -12.08 -7.32
CA ASN A 100 8.26 -12.52 -6.17
C ASN A 100 7.45 -13.19 -5.07
N TYR A 101 6.12 -13.13 -5.12
CA TYR A 101 5.25 -13.67 -4.07
C TYR A 101 4.16 -14.56 -4.65
N ASP A 102 3.84 -15.60 -3.91
CA ASP A 102 2.66 -16.42 -4.18
C ASP A 102 1.45 -15.74 -3.53
N LEU A 103 0.71 -14.96 -4.32
CA LEU A 103 -0.42 -14.18 -3.81
C LEU A 103 -1.57 -15.07 -3.34
N THR A 104 -1.74 -16.24 -3.93
CA THR A 104 -2.73 -17.22 -3.48
C THR A 104 -2.41 -17.68 -2.06
N GLN A 105 -1.14 -17.93 -1.77
CA GLN A 105 -0.68 -18.33 -0.44
C GLN A 105 -0.92 -17.22 0.59
N ILE A 106 -0.68 -15.97 0.21
CA ILE A 106 -0.96 -14.82 1.09
C ILE A 106 -2.47 -14.76 1.40
N ALA A 107 -3.31 -14.95 0.38
CA ALA A 107 -4.76 -14.97 0.57
C ALA A 107 -5.20 -16.11 1.50
N ARG A 108 -4.59 -17.29 1.37
CA ARG A 108 -4.87 -18.42 2.27
C ARG A 108 -4.54 -18.10 3.71
N ARG A 109 -3.40 -17.48 3.95
CA ARG A 109 -3.00 -17.07 5.30
C ARG A 109 -3.99 -16.07 5.89
N ALA A 110 -4.42 -15.11 5.09
CA ALA A 110 -5.40 -14.12 5.54
C ALA A 110 -6.72 -14.79 5.89
N LEU A 111 -7.15 -15.73 5.06
CA LEU A 111 -8.39 -16.47 5.26
C LEU A 111 -8.34 -17.31 6.53
N ASP A 112 -7.25 -18.10 6.69
CA ASP A 112 -7.07 -18.97 7.85
C ASP A 112 -7.02 -18.18 9.16
N ALA A 113 -6.33 -17.03 9.15
CA ALA A 113 -6.22 -16.18 10.33
C ALA A 113 -7.57 -15.63 10.77
N LYS A 114 -8.45 -15.31 9.82
CA LYS A 114 -9.77 -14.73 10.12
C LYS A 114 -10.81 -15.78 10.45
N PHE A 115 -10.81 -16.90 9.75
CA PHE A 115 -11.85 -17.93 9.85
C PHE A 115 -11.42 -19.17 10.64
N HIS A 116 -10.19 -19.22 11.16
CA HIS A 116 -9.71 -20.22 12.15
C HIS A 116 -10.04 -21.67 11.80
N HIS A 117 -9.71 -22.09 10.59
CA HIS A 117 -9.96 -23.48 10.11
C HIS A 117 -11.44 -23.86 10.03
N HIS A 118 -12.36 -22.92 10.04
CA HIS A 118 -13.76 -23.23 9.83
C HIS A 118 -13.95 -23.83 8.43
N SER A 119 -14.74 -24.90 8.36
CA SER A 119 -15.13 -25.43 7.08
C SER A 119 -16.04 -24.44 6.36
N LEU A 120 -15.65 -24.03 5.18
CA LEU A 120 -16.43 -23.07 4.39
C LEU A 120 -17.49 -23.80 3.55
N THR A 121 -18.26 -24.67 4.20
CA THR A 121 -19.35 -25.40 3.55
C THR A 121 -20.67 -24.62 3.60
N ASP A 122 -20.85 -23.81 4.63
CA ASP A 122 -21.99 -22.93 4.76
C ASP A 122 -21.92 -21.78 3.75
N ARG A 123 -22.98 -21.60 2.98
CA ARG A 123 -23.08 -20.58 1.95
C ARG A 123 -22.89 -19.16 2.52
N SER A 124 -23.47 -18.89 3.67
CA SER A 124 -23.37 -17.60 4.35
C SER A 124 -21.91 -17.32 4.76
N LEU A 125 -21.24 -18.32 5.31
CA LEU A 125 -19.84 -18.21 5.72
C LEU A 125 -18.91 -18.02 4.52
N LYS A 126 -19.15 -18.77 3.42
CA LYS A 126 -18.39 -18.59 2.17
C LYS A 126 -18.52 -17.17 1.64
N LYS A 127 -19.75 -16.63 1.64
CA LYS A 127 -19.99 -15.27 1.17
C LYS A 127 -19.21 -14.25 1.99
N ARG A 128 -19.21 -14.41 3.31
CA ARG A 128 -18.45 -13.53 4.21
C ARG A 128 -16.94 -13.63 3.96
N ALA A 129 -16.45 -14.83 3.73
CA ALA A 129 -15.04 -15.09 3.45
C ALA A 129 -14.62 -14.44 2.12
N ILE A 130 -15.43 -14.59 1.08
CA ILE A 130 -15.19 -13.96 -0.22
C ILE A 130 -15.15 -12.45 -0.08
N ASN A 131 -16.12 -11.86 0.59
CA ASN A 131 -16.18 -10.42 0.81
C ASN A 131 -14.98 -9.93 1.62
N TYR A 132 -14.56 -10.71 2.60
CA TYR A 132 -13.38 -10.38 3.41
C TYR A 132 -12.12 -10.28 2.53
N LEU A 133 -11.86 -11.29 1.70
CA LEU A 133 -10.69 -11.30 0.82
C LEU A 133 -10.76 -10.18 -0.22
N ARG A 134 -11.95 -9.88 -0.75
CA ARG A 134 -12.11 -8.75 -1.67
C ARG A 134 -11.78 -7.42 -1.00
N ARG A 135 -12.22 -7.21 0.22
CA ARG A 135 -11.88 -6.00 0.98
C ARG A 135 -10.39 -5.91 1.30
N LYS A 136 -9.73 -7.06 1.45
CA LYS A 136 -8.28 -7.12 1.63
C LYS A 136 -7.53 -6.76 0.35
N GLY A 137 -8.22 -6.74 -0.79
CA GLY A 137 -7.64 -6.33 -2.06
C GLY A 137 -7.24 -7.46 -2.99
N PHE A 138 -7.68 -8.69 -2.74
CA PHE A 138 -7.39 -9.81 -3.64
C PHE A 138 -8.37 -9.82 -4.82
N CYS A 139 -7.84 -10.06 -6.03
CA CYS A 139 -8.66 -10.14 -7.23
C CYS A 139 -9.53 -11.39 -7.22
N TRP A 140 -10.58 -11.40 -8.06
CA TRP A 140 -11.52 -12.52 -8.11
C TRP A 140 -10.85 -13.85 -8.41
N ASP A 141 -9.88 -13.89 -9.31
CA ASP A 141 -9.17 -15.14 -9.65
C ASP A 141 -8.50 -15.75 -8.41
N ILE A 142 -7.85 -14.93 -7.60
CA ILE A 142 -7.21 -15.41 -6.37
C ILE A 142 -8.25 -15.84 -5.35
N VAL A 143 -9.31 -15.06 -5.18
CA VAL A 143 -10.38 -15.40 -4.23
C VAL A 143 -10.97 -16.75 -4.56
N PHE A 144 -11.31 -17.01 -5.83
CA PHE A 144 -11.92 -18.28 -6.23
C PHE A 144 -10.93 -19.44 -6.32
N SER A 145 -9.63 -19.17 -6.33
CA SER A 145 -8.64 -20.24 -6.20
C SER A 145 -8.48 -20.71 -4.75
N VAL A 146 -8.87 -19.87 -3.79
CA VAL A 146 -8.80 -20.16 -2.36
C VAL A 146 -10.15 -20.65 -1.82
N ILE A 147 -11.25 -20.08 -2.30
CA ILE A 147 -12.60 -20.42 -1.87
C ILE A 147 -13.40 -20.87 -3.08
N LYS A 148 -13.87 -22.12 -3.08
CA LYS A 148 -14.77 -22.61 -4.11
C LYS A 148 -16.13 -21.91 -3.95
N PRO A 149 -16.63 -21.22 -4.96
CA PRO A 149 -17.96 -20.59 -4.85
C PRO A 149 -19.05 -21.66 -4.78
N SER A 150 -20.13 -21.33 -4.07
CA SER A 150 -21.32 -22.16 -4.04
C SER A 150 -22.06 -22.02 -5.37
N GLU A 151 -22.80 -23.06 -5.76
CA GLU A 151 -23.64 -23.03 -6.94
C GLU A 151 -24.60 -21.82 -6.87
N GLY A 152 -24.69 -21.07 -7.96
CA GLY A 152 -25.52 -19.86 -8.02
C GLY A 152 -24.89 -18.61 -7.42
N PHE A 153 -23.66 -18.69 -6.94
CA PHE A 153 -22.96 -17.54 -6.38
C PHE A 153 -22.34 -16.66 -7.46
N ILE A 154 -21.94 -17.25 -8.58
CA ILE A 154 -21.31 -16.54 -9.69
C ILE A 154 -22.37 -15.99 -10.62
N GLU A 155 -22.51 -14.66 -10.70
CA GLU A 155 -23.40 -13.99 -11.65
C GLU A 155 -22.74 -12.76 -12.24
#